data_242f3d2b85a982721220212f8c918a7a
#
_entry.id   242f3d2b85a982721220212f8c918a7a
#
_cell.length_a   1.000
_cell.length_b   1.000
_cell.length_c   1.000
_cell.angle_alpha   90.00
_cell.angle_beta   90.00
_cell.angle_gamma   90.00
#
_symmetry.space_group_name_H-M   'P 1'
#
loop_
_entity.id
_entity.type
_entity.pdbx_description
1 polymer ?
#
loop_
_entity_poly.entity_id
_entity_poly.type
_entity_poly.pdbx_seq_one_letter_code
_entity_poly.pdbx_strand_id
1 'polypeptide(L)'
;VIHDLHESIPLLYVMTGHGPYTDAVDPVTVGEWTQFAYHDVSELQAQGLPGVWTWGFWDGWWPGYLFSVANNHNSIGRFYETFGNSMAGTFERDLGKSSFAGKPVTDVQWYNTWPAHKKITWSLRDNTNYMEAGVLSALDYAAKHRQELLTNFWIKGNRAVEGGRTEAPFAWAFPVDQRDPARLAYLLNQLAEHGIELHRLTADFAAADTTWPAGTYVVRMDQPYRNAAINFLEEQKFPADEPNPPYDDVAWTFGLMYGVDGSRVNDKGILEAAMDPVTDPVEFPGGVDGDGGVYLLRDTGQTSLLSARVRLGKYRVEAAETTFTAGGVDYPEGSWIVHAPRTAVAEAADRLELDFVAAEAVPGVPRHDLDLPRIGVYHTWIATQDCGWVRYTFDRSGIPYTLLNDDDLRKGGLRSRFDVILFPNTWGDFTRIVHGIDPQYGPLAYTRTAEYPSHGIPDASPDITGGMGFQGLLNLQAFLRDGGVFVAMANAGTLPVEGGLVRNVDTAPRGGVRTPGSVLRARILRRSHPLTYGYPDLTHVFRGNGPLWDVDKLHRKYAVVQFGTRKVDEEEEAEEDAGGGAKPEARTGPDGGGTPSMTGGG
;
A
#
# COMPACT_ATOMS: atom_id res chain seq x y z
N VAL A 1 16.99 15.38 13.30
CA VAL A 1 16.72 15.75 11.88
C VAL A 1 17.01 14.54 11.00
N ILE A 2 16.08 14.16 10.15
CA ILE A 2 16.22 13.11 9.15
C ILE A 2 16.34 13.76 7.77
N HIS A 3 17.22 13.24 6.93
CA HIS A 3 17.40 13.66 5.54
C HIS A 3 17.02 12.53 4.60
N ASP A 4 16.05 12.78 3.76
CA ASP A 4 15.56 11.87 2.73
C ASP A 4 15.98 12.42 1.35
N LEU A 5 16.79 11.66 0.61
CA LEU A 5 17.48 12.13 -0.58
C LEU A 5 16.96 11.41 -1.81
N HIS A 6 16.38 12.17 -2.74
CA HIS A 6 15.72 11.68 -3.95
C HIS A 6 16.30 12.31 -5.22
N GLU A 7 15.73 11.95 -6.36
CA GLU A 7 16.05 12.51 -7.66
C GLU A 7 14.79 12.94 -8.41
N SER A 8 14.85 14.10 -9.02
CA SER A 8 13.82 14.70 -9.86
C SER A 8 14.41 15.91 -10.59
N ILE A 9 13.71 17.04 -10.61
CA ILE A 9 14.12 18.37 -10.99
C ILE A 9 13.64 19.34 -9.90
N PRO A 10 14.19 20.54 -9.74
CA PRO A 10 15.29 21.21 -10.43
C PRO A 10 16.69 20.70 -10.01
N LEU A 11 17.72 21.54 -10.07
CA LEU A 11 19.08 21.16 -9.70
C LEU A 11 19.18 20.67 -8.25
N LEU A 12 18.52 21.39 -7.32
CA LEU A 12 18.29 20.96 -5.95
C LEU A 12 16.95 21.50 -5.44
N TYR A 13 16.05 20.62 -5.10
CA TYR A 13 14.87 20.94 -4.32
C TYR A 13 15.14 20.70 -2.84
N VAL A 14 14.77 21.66 -2.00
CA VAL A 14 14.83 21.56 -0.55
C VAL A 14 13.43 21.83 0.01
N MET A 15 12.84 20.84 0.64
CA MET A 15 11.44 20.80 0.99
C MET A 15 10.91 22.02 1.74
N THR A 16 9.86 22.66 1.19
CA THR A 16 8.73 23.18 1.93
C THR A 16 7.42 22.57 1.40
N GLY A 17 7.39 22.15 0.13
CA GLY A 17 6.18 21.66 -0.53
C GLY A 17 5.13 22.76 -0.74
N HIS A 18 3.90 22.32 -0.82
CA HIS A 18 2.68 23.13 -0.75
C HIS A 18 1.65 22.41 0.13
N GLY A 19 0.53 23.07 0.48
CA GLY A 19 -0.58 22.38 1.14
C GLY A 19 -1.26 21.34 0.23
N PRO A 20 -2.17 20.54 0.82
CA PRO A 20 -2.55 20.60 2.21
C PRO A 20 -1.53 19.92 3.13
N TYR A 21 -1.52 20.34 4.39
CA TYR A 21 -0.84 19.63 5.46
C TYR A 21 -1.88 18.93 6.33
N THR A 22 -1.54 17.73 6.84
CA THR A 22 -2.42 17.05 7.79
C THR A 22 -2.49 17.80 9.13
N ASP A 23 -3.68 17.92 9.69
CA ASP A 23 -3.91 18.54 11.00
C ASP A 23 -3.18 17.82 12.15
N ALA A 24 -2.75 16.58 11.92
CA ALA A 24 -1.99 15.81 12.89
C ALA A 24 -0.53 16.30 13.02
N VAL A 25 0.03 17.02 12.05
CA VAL A 25 1.38 17.59 12.17
C VAL A 25 1.35 18.88 12.96
N ASP A 26 2.18 18.98 14.02
CA ASP A 26 2.27 20.21 14.81
C ASP A 26 2.71 21.39 13.94
N PRO A 27 2.02 22.55 14.01
CA PRO A 27 2.34 23.72 13.17
C PRO A 27 3.77 24.26 13.34
N VAL A 28 4.41 24.02 14.49
CA VAL A 28 5.83 24.37 14.69
C VAL A 28 6.71 23.59 13.73
N THR A 29 6.39 22.32 13.44
CA THR A 29 7.14 21.48 12.49
C THR A 29 7.11 22.08 11.08
N VAL A 30 5.96 22.58 10.63
CA VAL A 30 5.82 23.26 9.34
C VAL A 30 6.66 24.54 9.29
N GLY A 31 6.68 25.30 10.39
CA GLY A 31 7.56 26.46 10.55
C GLY A 31 9.05 26.10 10.45
N GLU A 32 9.45 25.03 11.12
CA GLU A 32 10.83 24.51 11.08
C GLU A 32 11.24 24.09 9.66
N TRP A 33 10.37 23.44 8.89
CA TRP A 33 10.66 23.13 7.48
C TRP A 33 11.03 24.35 6.68
N THR A 34 10.24 25.42 6.83
CA THR A 34 10.46 26.67 6.10
C THR A 34 11.78 27.33 6.51
N GLN A 35 12.10 27.35 7.79
CA GLN A 35 13.36 27.89 8.30
C GLN A 35 14.57 27.16 7.73
N PHE A 36 14.57 25.83 7.78
CA PHE A 36 15.63 25.01 7.20
C PHE A 36 15.76 25.21 5.70
N ALA A 37 14.64 25.15 4.96
CA ALA A 37 14.66 25.27 3.51
C ALA A 37 15.19 26.64 3.06
N TYR A 38 14.76 27.71 3.73
CA TYR A 38 15.20 29.05 3.34
C TYR A 38 16.64 29.36 3.78
N HIS A 39 17.11 28.74 4.86
CA HIS A 39 18.52 28.74 5.20
C HIS A 39 19.35 28.05 4.10
N ASP A 40 18.94 26.86 3.66
CA ASP A 40 19.63 26.13 2.59
C ASP A 40 19.66 26.94 1.29
N VAL A 41 18.54 27.56 0.89
CA VAL A 41 18.50 28.45 -0.28
C VAL A 41 19.52 29.57 -0.16
N SER A 42 19.58 30.24 0.99
CA SER A 42 20.47 31.38 1.21
C SER A 42 21.94 30.97 1.27
N GLU A 43 22.24 29.94 2.03
CA GLU A 43 23.61 29.46 2.26
C GLU A 43 24.25 28.89 0.98
N LEU A 44 23.49 28.06 0.25
CA LEU A 44 23.99 27.47 -1.00
C LEU A 44 24.21 28.51 -2.10
N GLN A 45 23.34 29.51 -2.17
CA GLN A 45 23.54 30.63 -3.10
C GLN A 45 24.75 31.49 -2.71
N ALA A 46 25.01 31.70 -1.41
CA ALA A 46 26.21 32.37 -0.97
C ALA A 46 27.50 31.61 -1.34
N GLN A 47 27.41 30.28 -1.44
CA GLN A 47 28.47 29.42 -1.93
C GLN A 47 28.58 29.36 -3.47
N GLY A 48 27.69 30.05 -4.19
CA GLY A 48 27.71 30.12 -5.65
C GLY A 48 26.94 29.01 -6.37
N LEU A 49 26.01 28.32 -5.68
CA LEU A 49 25.19 27.25 -6.24
C LEU A 49 23.81 27.77 -6.69
N PRO A 50 23.55 27.94 -8.02
CA PRO A 50 22.24 28.35 -8.51
C PRO A 50 21.25 27.17 -8.56
N GLY A 51 19.95 27.47 -8.75
CA GLY A 51 18.92 26.46 -8.98
C GLY A 51 18.45 25.72 -7.73
N VAL A 52 18.63 26.33 -6.55
CA VAL A 52 18.07 25.81 -5.30
C VAL A 52 16.62 26.28 -5.19
N TRP A 53 15.71 25.31 -5.09
CA TRP A 53 14.27 25.50 -5.15
C TRP A 53 13.59 25.00 -3.88
N THR A 54 12.55 25.66 -3.36
CA THR A 54 11.93 25.25 -2.08
C THR A 54 10.41 25.21 -2.07
N TRP A 55 9.72 25.26 -3.21
CA TRP A 55 8.25 25.31 -3.22
C TRP A 55 7.65 24.26 -4.15
N GLY A 56 6.38 23.85 -3.83
CA GLY A 56 5.59 22.99 -4.68
C GLY A 56 6.03 21.54 -4.64
N PHE A 57 5.52 20.74 -5.57
CA PHE A 57 5.83 19.36 -5.83
C PHE A 57 5.21 18.39 -4.80
N TRP A 58 5.53 18.49 -3.53
CA TRP A 58 5.11 17.63 -2.45
C TRP A 58 4.08 18.33 -1.56
N ASP A 59 3.11 17.58 -1.03
CA ASP A 59 2.22 18.02 0.04
C ASP A 59 2.55 17.33 1.38
N GLY A 60 2.08 17.89 2.48
CA GLY A 60 2.32 17.37 3.83
C GLY A 60 1.20 16.50 4.38
N TRP A 61 0.44 15.85 3.51
CA TRP A 61 -0.73 15.10 3.91
C TRP A 61 -0.40 13.66 4.35
N TRP A 62 0.34 12.92 3.56
CA TRP A 62 0.58 11.50 3.76
C TRP A 62 1.69 11.21 4.77
N PRO A 63 1.46 10.35 5.81
CA PRO A 63 2.48 10.02 6.82
C PRO A 63 3.49 8.96 6.37
N GLY A 64 3.31 8.34 5.21
CA GLY A 64 4.12 7.22 4.75
C GLY A 64 5.49 7.59 4.19
N TYR A 65 5.78 8.87 3.94
CA TYR A 65 7.12 9.32 3.59
C TYR A 65 8.08 9.17 4.79
N LEU A 66 9.33 8.78 4.55
CA LEU A 66 10.33 8.63 5.62
C LEU A 66 10.45 9.90 6.48
N PHE A 67 10.52 11.06 5.86
CA PHE A 67 10.57 12.35 6.57
C PHE A 67 9.25 12.68 7.31
N SER A 68 8.10 12.24 6.81
CA SER A 68 6.82 12.44 7.49
C SER A 68 6.70 11.60 8.77
N VAL A 69 7.29 10.42 8.81
CA VAL A 69 7.39 9.63 10.06
C VAL A 69 8.10 10.44 11.13
N ALA A 70 9.24 11.08 10.81
CA ALA A 70 9.93 11.97 11.76
C ALA A 70 9.05 13.14 12.20
N ASN A 71 8.34 13.78 11.27
CA ASN A 71 7.48 14.92 11.54
C ASN A 71 6.33 14.59 12.50
N ASN A 72 5.72 13.43 12.33
CA ASN A 72 4.65 12.93 13.21
C ASN A 72 5.16 12.56 14.62
N HIS A 73 6.48 12.35 14.78
CA HIS A 73 7.13 12.07 16.06
C HIS A 73 7.81 13.33 16.65
N ASN A 74 7.24 14.51 16.42
CA ASN A 74 7.72 15.80 16.91
C ASN A 74 9.16 16.16 16.47
N SER A 75 9.74 15.40 15.55
CA SER A 75 11.07 15.59 15.00
C SER A 75 11.01 16.43 13.70
N ILE A 76 12.08 16.46 12.94
CA ILE A 76 12.18 17.24 11.71
C ILE A 76 12.66 16.31 10.61
N GLY A 77 11.80 16.03 9.65
CA GLY A 77 12.14 15.37 8.43
C GLY A 77 12.49 16.37 7.33
N ARG A 78 13.49 16.07 6.54
CA ARG A 78 13.94 16.89 5.41
C ARG A 78 13.90 16.03 4.14
N PHE A 79 13.44 16.64 3.08
CA PHE A 79 13.32 16.01 1.77
C PHE A 79 14.05 16.82 0.72
N TYR A 80 14.87 16.16 -0.08
CA TYR A 80 15.70 16.76 -1.11
C TYR A 80 15.49 16.02 -2.43
N GLU A 81 15.49 16.79 -3.54
CA GLU A 81 15.47 16.23 -4.89
C GLU A 81 16.60 16.84 -5.71
N THR A 82 17.28 16.03 -6.49
CA THR A 82 18.23 16.51 -7.50
C THR A 82 17.84 16.02 -8.88
N PHE A 83 18.58 16.47 -9.89
CA PHE A 83 18.32 16.15 -11.27
C PHE A 83 18.42 14.65 -11.56
N GLY A 84 17.37 14.05 -12.11
CA GLY A 84 17.39 12.65 -12.53
C GLY A 84 18.44 12.39 -13.63
N ASN A 85 19.22 11.32 -13.48
CA ASN A 85 20.21 10.88 -14.45
C ASN A 85 19.96 9.43 -14.84
N SER A 86 19.77 9.18 -16.13
CA SER A 86 19.61 7.83 -16.66
C SER A 86 20.92 7.03 -16.72
N MET A 87 22.07 7.71 -16.63
CA MET A 87 23.40 7.10 -16.65
C MET A 87 24.45 8.00 -15.99
N ALA A 88 25.61 7.45 -15.67
CA ALA A 88 26.72 8.16 -15.02
C ALA A 88 27.51 9.12 -15.94
N GLY A 89 27.01 9.45 -17.11
CA GLY A 89 27.67 10.35 -18.06
C GLY A 89 27.59 11.82 -17.66
N THR A 90 28.32 12.66 -18.39
CA THR A 90 28.24 14.12 -18.32
C THR A 90 27.57 14.64 -19.57
N PHE A 91 26.53 15.45 -19.39
CA PHE A 91 25.69 15.92 -20.49
C PHE A 91 25.50 17.43 -20.47
N GLU A 92 25.41 18.02 -21.64
CA GLU A 92 24.83 19.35 -21.82
C GLU A 92 23.32 19.23 -21.76
N ARG A 93 22.67 20.03 -20.89
CA ARG A 93 21.21 20.06 -20.73
C ARG A 93 20.67 21.45 -21.00
N ASP A 94 19.60 21.52 -21.80
CA ASP A 94 18.85 22.74 -22.03
C ASP A 94 17.62 22.79 -21.10
N LEU A 95 17.68 23.62 -20.09
CA LEU A 95 16.62 23.84 -19.10
C LEU A 95 15.61 24.93 -19.52
N GLY A 96 15.80 25.56 -20.70
CA GLY A 96 14.95 26.67 -21.14
C GLY A 96 13.47 26.33 -21.31
N LYS A 97 13.14 25.03 -21.43
CA LYS A 97 11.76 24.52 -21.51
C LYS A 97 11.36 23.65 -20.31
N SER A 98 12.25 23.53 -19.32
CA SER A 98 12.01 22.71 -18.15
C SER A 98 11.12 23.43 -17.13
N SER A 99 10.22 22.68 -16.53
CA SER A 99 9.37 23.17 -15.45
C SER A 99 9.41 22.22 -14.26
N PHE A 100 9.18 22.76 -13.06
CA PHE A 100 9.02 22.00 -11.83
C PHE A 100 7.81 22.54 -11.08
N ALA A 101 6.96 21.66 -10.55
CA ALA A 101 5.69 22.04 -9.95
C ALA A 101 4.86 23.03 -10.83
N GLY A 102 4.87 22.81 -12.16
CA GLY A 102 4.17 23.65 -13.13
C GLY A 102 4.77 25.04 -13.36
N LYS A 103 6.00 25.33 -12.87
CA LYS A 103 6.68 26.62 -13.02
C LYS A 103 8.03 26.45 -13.74
N PRO A 104 8.42 27.41 -14.62
CA PRO A 104 9.73 27.35 -15.28
C PRO A 104 10.88 27.38 -14.27
N VAL A 105 11.85 26.48 -14.43
CA VAL A 105 12.99 26.39 -13.50
C VAL A 105 14.00 27.54 -13.70
N THR A 106 13.87 28.31 -14.77
CA THR A 106 14.74 29.43 -15.13
C THR A 106 14.21 30.80 -14.69
N ASP A 107 13.04 30.84 -14.04
CA ASP A 107 12.41 32.09 -13.63
C ASP A 107 12.76 32.45 -12.18
N VAL A 108 13.02 33.74 -11.94
CA VAL A 108 13.25 34.26 -10.60
C VAL A 108 11.93 34.30 -9.83
N GLN A 109 11.89 33.64 -8.69
CA GLN A 109 10.75 33.59 -7.77
C GLN A 109 11.26 33.62 -6.33
N TRP A 110 10.39 33.90 -5.34
CA TRP A 110 10.79 33.88 -3.94
C TRP A 110 11.30 32.49 -3.48
N TYR A 111 10.85 31.44 -4.13
CA TYR A 111 11.26 30.05 -3.87
C TYR A 111 12.40 29.55 -4.79
N ASN A 112 12.86 30.38 -5.71
CA ASN A 112 13.94 30.13 -6.69
C ASN A 112 14.63 31.48 -6.98
N THR A 113 15.30 32.05 -6.01
CA THR A 113 15.81 33.41 -6.07
C THR A 113 17.03 33.58 -6.95
N TRP A 114 17.77 32.51 -7.20
CA TRP A 114 18.84 32.43 -8.20
C TRP A 114 18.63 31.20 -9.08
N PRO A 115 17.86 31.33 -10.18
CA PRO A 115 17.50 30.20 -11.03
C PRO A 115 18.70 29.52 -11.70
N ALA A 116 18.46 28.29 -12.13
CA ALA A 116 19.38 27.58 -13.00
C ALA A 116 19.61 28.32 -14.33
N HIS A 117 20.82 28.24 -14.88
CA HIS A 117 21.09 28.71 -16.24
C HIS A 117 20.32 27.88 -17.28
N LYS A 118 19.92 28.52 -18.39
CA LYS A 118 19.18 27.82 -19.47
C LYS A 118 19.94 26.62 -20.05
N LYS A 119 21.27 26.71 -20.07
CA LYS A 119 22.15 25.59 -20.48
C LYS A 119 23.14 25.31 -19.37
N ILE A 120 23.26 24.07 -19.02
CA ILE A 120 24.18 23.57 -17.99
C ILE A 120 24.87 22.30 -18.46
N THR A 121 26.09 22.09 -18.00
CA THR A 121 26.74 20.78 -18.05
C THR A 121 26.49 20.08 -16.73
N TRP A 122 25.95 18.87 -16.75
CA TRP A 122 25.53 18.14 -15.55
C TRP A 122 25.94 16.68 -15.59
N SER A 123 26.35 16.17 -14.45
CA SER A 123 26.73 14.78 -14.24
C SER A 123 26.16 14.25 -12.94
N LEU A 124 26.23 12.93 -12.72
CA LEU A 124 25.88 12.32 -11.44
C LEU A 124 26.73 12.89 -10.27
N ARG A 125 27.95 13.35 -10.55
CA ARG A 125 28.79 14.03 -9.57
C ARG A 125 28.14 15.31 -9.04
N ASP A 126 27.47 16.06 -9.90
CA ASP A 126 26.79 17.30 -9.50
C ASP A 126 25.60 17.02 -8.59
N ASN A 127 24.84 15.92 -8.81
CA ASN A 127 23.81 15.47 -7.88
C ASN A 127 24.41 15.27 -6.49
N THR A 128 25.51 14.51 -6.41
CA THR A 128 26.18 14.23 -5.12
C THR A 128 26.63 15.52 -4.45
N ASN A 129 27.27 16.43 -5.20
CA ASN A 129 27.79 17.68 -4.65
C ASN A 129 26.67 18.59 -4.13
N TYR A 130 25.55 18.71 -4.87
CA TYR A 130 24.40 19.53 -4.45
C TYR A 130 23.70 18.93 -3.23
N MET A 131 23.49 17.61 -3.21
CA MET A 131 22.90 16.91 -2.07
C MET A 131 23.77 17.05 -0.81
N GLU A 132 25.08 16.80 -0.93
CA GLU A 132 26.02 16.93 0.17
C GLU A 132 26.02 18.37 0.72
N ALA A 133 26.09 19.36 -0.16
CA ALA A 133 26.05 20.76 0.24
C ALA A 133 24.75 21.11 0.98
N GLY A 134 23.59 20.63 0.51
CA GLY A 134 22.29 20.82 1.17
C GLY A 134 22.23 20.15 2.54
N VAL A 135 22.70 18.92 2.67
CA VAL A 135 22.75 18.23 3.97
C VAL A 135 23.68 18.94 4.95
N LEU A 136 24.88 19.35 4.50
CA LEU A 136 25.85 20.07 5.34
C LEU A 136 25.30 21.44 5.79
N SER A 137 24.63 22.17 4.92
CA SER A 137 23.94 23.43 5.25
C SER A 137 22.90 23.20 6.35
N ALA A 138 22.04 22.20 6.22
CA ALA A 138 21.04 21.89 7.22
C ALA A 138 21.65 21.42 8.56
N LEU A 139 22.75 20.68 8.54
CA LEU A 139 23.47 20.29 9.77
C LEU A 139 24.08 21.50 10.48
N ASP A 140 24.66 22.44 9.73
CA ASP A 140 25.16 23.71 10.28
C ASP A 140 24.04 24.52 10.92
N TYR A 141 22.89 24.64 10.24
CA TYR A 141 21.69 25.29 10.81
C TYR A 141 21.26 24.61 12.12
N ALA A 142 21.12 23.28 12.09
CA ALA A 142 20.72 22.52 13.27
C ALA A 142 21.70 22.70 14.45
N ALA A 143 22.99 22.73 14.18
CA ALA A 143 24.02 22.94 15.20
C ALA A 143 23.95 24.33 15.82
N LYS A 144 23.73 25.37 15.00
CA LYS A 144 23.61 26.77 15.45
C LYS A 144 22.33 26.99 16.24
N HIS A 145 21.21 26.36 15.84
CA HIS A 145 19.88 26.51 16.44
C HIS A 145 19.48 25.35 17.38
N ARG A 146 20.43 24.54 17.83
CA ARG A 146 20.15 23.31 18.62
C ARG A 146 19.25 23.54 19.84
N GLN A 147 19.43 24.66 20.54
CA GLN A 147 18.62 24.95 21.73
C GLN A 147 17.16 25.21 21.36
N GLU A 148 16.91 26.00 20.32
CA GLU A 148 15.59 26.28 19.80
C GLU A 148 14.89 24.99 19.34
N LEU A 149 15.57 24.19 18.52
CA LEU A 149 15.02 22.93 17.97
C LEU A 149 14.69 21.91 19.07
N LEU A 150 15.54 21.79 20.11
CA LEU A 150 15.26 20.93 21.27
C LEU A 150 14.12 21.48 22.13
N THR A 151 14.02 22.79 22.29
CA THR A 151 12.90 23.44 22.98
C THR A 151 11.60 23.20 22.22
N ASN A 152 11.61 23.33 20.89
CA ASN A 152 10.44 23.07 20.04
C ASN A 152 10.01 21.60 20.10
N PHE A 153 10.97 20.66 20.10
CA PHE A 153 10.66 19.24 20.28
C PHE A 153 9.91 19.00 21.60
N TRP A 154 10.38 19.59 22.70
CA TRP A 154 9.71 19.51 24.00
C TRP A 154 8.33 20.19 23.99
N ILE A 155 8.18 21.38 23.38
CA ILE A 155 6.91 22.09 23.26
C ILE A 155 5.89 21.25 22.50
N LYS A 156 6.28 20.67 21.36
CA LYS A 156 5.42 19.80 20.54
C LYS A 156 4.93 18.58 21.33
N GLY A 157 5.83 17.92 22.05
CA GLY A 157 5.48 16.78 22.90
C GLY A 157 4.50 17.13 24.02
N ASN A 158 4.74 18.26 24.73
CA ASN A 158 3.82 18.72 25.78
C ASN A 158 2.45 19.14 25.22
N ARG A 159 2.42 19.80 24.07
CA ARG A 159 1.18 20.17 23.38
C ARG A 159 0.38 18.92 22.99
N ALA A 160 1.04 17.87 22.51
CA ALA A 160 0.42 16.59 22.20
C ALA A 160 -0.21 15.96 23.44
N VAL A 161 0.51 15.90 24.56
CA VAL A 161 -0.01 15.38 25.85
C VAL A 161 -1.22 16.19 26.34
N GLU A 162 -1.12 17.50 26.33
CA GLU A 162 -2.23 18.37 26.79
C GLU A 162 -3.44 18.28 25.85
N GLY A 163 -3.22 18.22 24.54
CA GLY A 163 -4.28 17.98 23.57
C GLY A 163 -5.02 16.68 23.83
N GLY A 164 -4.31 15.59 24.17
CA GLY A 164 -4.92 14.31 24.53
C GLY A 164 -5.72 14.34 25.84
N ARG A 165 -5.49 15.33 26.71
CA ARG A 165 -6.27 15.54 27.93
C ARG A 165 -7.49 16.44 27.75
N THR A 166 -7.50 17.25 26.72
CA THR A 166 -8.50 18.33 26.55
C THR A 166 -9.38 18.17 25.34
N GLU A 167 -8.95 17.42 24.33
CA GLU A 167 -9.59 17.28 23.02
C GLU A 167 -9.79 15.81 22.63
N ALA A 168 -10.98 15.48 22.14
CA ALA A 168 -11.26 14.15 21.58
C ALA A 168 -10.53 13.93 20.24
N PRO A 169 -10.15 12.69 19.92
CA PRO A 169 -10.36 11.50 20.73
C PRO A 169 -9.47 11.48 21.96
N PHE A 170 -9.95 10.89 23.05
CA PHE A 170 -9.17 10.67 24.26
C PHE A 170 -8.44 9.33 24.24
N ALA A 171 -8.92 8.38 23.43
CA ALA A 171 -8.26 7.11 23.18
C ALA A 171 -8.76 6.44 21.89
N TRP A 172 -8.02 5.40 21.47
CA TRP A 172 -8.49 4.37 20.55
C TRP A 172 -8.54 3.04 21.30
N ALA A 173 -9.62 2.28 21.11
CA ALA A 173 -9.85 1.01 21.79
C ALA A 173 -9.96 -0.13 20.77
N PHE A 174 -9.25 -1.23 21.04
CA PHE A 174 -9.18 -2.43 20.22
C PHE A 174 -9.57 -3.65 21.03
N PRO A 175 -10.81 -4.13 20.91
CA PRO A 175 -11.25 -5.37 21.57
C PRO A 175 -10.39 -6.55 21.13
N VAL A 176 -10.23 -7.54 22.03
CA VAL A 176 -9.44 -8.75 21.71
C VAL A 176 -10.20 -9.72 20.80
N ASP A 177 -11.52 -9.66 20.79
CA ASP A 177 -12.36 -10.45 19.88
C ASP A 177 -12.30 -9.85 18.47
N GLN A 178 -11.38 -10.36 17.70
CA GLN A 178 -11.10 -9.93 16.32
C GLN A 178 -11.30 -11.08 15.34
N ARG A 179 -11.61 -10.74 14.12
CA ARG A 179 -11.65 -11.70 13.00
C ARG A 179 -10.29 -12.38 12.79
N ASP A 180 -9.22 -11.63 12.94
CA ASP A 180 -7.82 -12.08 12.81
C ASP A 180 -7.01 -11.53 14.00
N PRO A 181 -6.89 -12.27 15.11
CA PRO A 181 -6.13 -11.82 16.28
C PRO A 181 -4.65 -11.53 15.98
N ALA A 182 -4.04 -12.30 15.09
CA ALA A 182 -2.65 -12.06 14.67
C ALA A 182 -2.47 -10.68 14.01
N ARG A 183 -3.49 -10.18 13.32
CA ARG A 183 -3.48 -8.82 12.76
C ARG A 183 -3.63 -7.74 13.83
N LEU A 184 -4.39 -8.00 14.87
CA LEU A 184 -4.43 -7.10 16.03
C LEU A 184 -3.05 -7.03 16.69
N ALA A 185 -2.42 -8.17 16.96
CA ALA A 185 -1.06 -8.21 17.51
C ALA A 185 -0.09 -7.44 16.63
N TYR A 186 -0.12 -7.68 15.32
CA TYR A 186 0.74 -6.99 14.37
C TYR A 186 0.54 -5.46 14.39
N LEU A 187 -0.72 -4.98 14.38
CA LEU A 187 -1.04 -3.56 14.46
C LEU A 187 -0.52 -2.93 15.76
N LEU A 188 -0.81 -3.55 16.91
CA LEU A 188 -0.38 -3.03 18.20
C LEU A 188 1.13 -2.98 18.34
N ASN A 189 1.82 -4.03 17.90
CA ASN A 189 3.29 -4.07 17.91
C ASN A 189 3.89 -3.01 16.97
N GLN A 190 3.29 -2.76 15.80
CA GLN A 190 3.72 -1.66 14.93
C GLN A 190 3.55 -0.29 15.61
N LEU A 191 2.44 -0.06 16.29
CA LEU A 191 2.24 1.19 17.05
C LEU A 191 3.29 1.33 18.17
N ALA A 192 3.60 0.23 18.87
CA ALA A 192 4.64 0.21 19.90
C ALA A 192 6.04 0.49 19.32
N GLU A 193 6.38 -0.06 18.15
CA GLU A 193 7.65 0.24 17.44
C GLU A 193 7.76 1.72 17.07
N HIS A 194 6.65 2.40 16.82
CA HIS A 194 6.59 3.85 16.65
C HIS A 194 6.67 4.63 17.97
N GLY A 195 6.87 3.96 19.12
CA GLY A 195 6.95 4.57 20.44
C GLY A 195 5.59 5.06 20.96
N ILE A 196 4.49 4.61 20.37
CA ILE A 196 3.13 4.88 20.84
C ILE A 196 2.84 3.97 22.04
N GLU A 197 2.47 4.59 23.15
CA GLU A 197 2.19 3.88 24.40
C GLU A 197 0.86 3.13 24.32
N LEU A 198 0.91 1.85 24.69
CA LEU A 198 -0.25 0.96 24.72
C LEU A 198 -0.63 0.63 26.15
N HIS A 199 -1.92 0.47 26.39
CA HIS A 199 -2.50 0.03 27.65
C HIS A 199 -3.50 -1.10 27.43
N ARG A 200 -3.88 -1.79 28.51
CA ARG A 200 -4.88 -2.85 28.48
C ARG A 200 -5.86 -2.66 29.63
N LEU A 201 -7.16 -2.61 29.34
CA LEU A 201 -8.20 -2.49 30.35
C LEU A 201 -8.17 -3.69 31.32
N THR A 202 -8.21 -3.41 32.61
CA THR A 202 -8.32 -4.43 33.69
C THR A 202 -9.75 -4.61 34.18
N ALA A 203 -10.66 -3.70 33.81
CA ALA A 203 -12.10 -3.76 34.06
C ALA A 203 -12.86 -3.24 32.82
N ASP A 204 -14.13 -3.57 32.72
CA ASP A 204 -14.99 -3.06 31.65
C ASP A 204 -15.09 -1.53 31.74
N PHE A 205 -15.03 -0.86 30.57
CA PHE A 205 -15.28 0.57 30.45
C PHE A 205 -16.50 0.80 29.57
N ALA A 206 -17.48 1.54 30.08
CA ALA A 206 -18.69 1.88 29.35
C ALA A 206 -18.80 3.40 29.12
N ALA A 207 -19.07 3.80 27.88
CA ALA A 207 -19.36 5.18 27.53
C ALA A 207 -20.38 5.24 26.38
N ALA A 208 -21.36 6.14 26.52
CA ALA A 208 -22.52 6.20 25.62
C ALA A 208 -23.16 4.82 25.41
N ASP A 209 -23.25 4.36 24.17
CA ASP A 209 -23.88 3.09 23.80
C ASP A 209 -22.89 1.92 23.65
N THR A 210 -21.62 2.13 24.03
CA THR A 210 -20.55 1.14 23.83
C THR A 210 -19.94 0.74 25.17
N THR A 211 -19.70 -0.56 25.32
CA THR A 211 -18.92 -1.12 26.44
C THR A 211 -17.72 -1.85 25.88
N TRP A 212 -16.53 -1.47 26.33
CA TRP A 212 -15.29 -2.17 26.04
C TRP A 212 -14.95 -3.09 27.19
N PRO A 213 -14.89 -4.41 26.98
CA PRO A 213 -14.63 -5.36 28.05
C PRO A 213 -13.21 -5.28 28.58
N ALA A 214 -13.00 -5.78 29.79
CA ALA A 214 -11.67 -6.03 30.32
C ALA A 214 -10.83 -6.82 29.30
N GLY A 215 -9.56 -6.49 29.18
CA GLY A 215 -8.66 -7.06 28.18
C GLY A 215 -8.56 -6.26 26.88
N THR A 216 -9.48 -5.31 26.60
CA THR A 216 -9.38 -4.41 25.44
C THR A 216 -8.07 -3.62 25.49
N TYR A 217 -7.36 -3.54 24.34
CA TYR A 217 -6.18 -2.69 24.21
C TYR A 217 -6.59 -1.25 23.97
N VAL A 218 -5.84 -0.32 24.56
CA VAL A 218 -6.15 1.11 24.52
C VAL A 218 -4.89 1.90 24.15
N VAL A 219 -4.99 2.72 23.11
CA VAL A 219 -4.02 3.75 22.78
C VAL A 219 -4.55 5.06 23.37
N ARG A 220 -4.00 5.49 24.51
CA ARG A 220 -4.36 6.76 25.13
C ARG A 220 -3.81 7.91 24.29
N MET A 221 -4.55 9.02 24.22
CA MET A 221 -4.12 10.18 23.43
C MET A 221 -3.31 11.20 24.25
N ASP A 222 -3.26 11.09 25.57
CA ASP A 222 -2.47 11.96 26.44
C ASP A 222 -0.98 11.54 26.52
N GLN A 223 -0.37 11.33 25.36
CA GLN A 223 1.00 10.88 25.18
C GLN A 223 1.77 11.75 24.17
N PRO A 224 3.12 11.78 24.22
CA PRO A 224 3.93 12.66 23.35
C PRO A 224 3.74 12.40 21.85
N TYR A 225 3.45 11.15 21.44
CA TYR A 225 3.23 10.76 20.04
C TYR A 225 1.75 10.63 19.67
N ARG A 226 0.87 11.36 20.37
CA ARG A 226 -0.54 11.51 20.02
C ARG A 226 -0.75 11.79 18.53
N ASN A 227 0.04 12.68 17.96
CA ASN A 227 -0.09 13.11 16.57
C ASN A 227 0.19 11.95 15.60
N ALA A 228 1.19 11.13 15.88
CA ALA A 228 1.45 9.91 15.11
C ALA A 228 0.28 8.92 15.24
N ALA A 229 -0.21 8.68 16.46
CA ALA A 229 -1.34 7.78 16.69
C ALA A 229 -2.60 8.22 15.94
N ILE A 230 -2.95 9.52 16.00
CA ILE A 230 -4.08 10.07 15.24
C ILE A 230 -3.87 9.85 13.74
N ASN A 231 -2.70 10.19 13.22
CA ASN A 231 -2.43 10.10 11.80
C ASN A 231 -2.48 8.67 11.26
N PHE A 232 -2.09 7.67 12.06
CA PHE A 232 -2.15 6.27 11.66
C PHE A 232 -3.53 5.63 11.82
N LEU A 233 -4.35 6.09 12.76
CA LEU A 233 -5.59 5.42 13.14
C LEU A 233 -6.85 6.11 12.62
N GLU A 234 -6.83 7.43 12.39
CA GLU A 234 -7.98 8.18 11.89
C GLU A 234 -8.26 7.88 10.41
N GLU A 235 -9.53 7.89 10.03
CA GLU A 235 -9.91 7.86 8.62
C GLU A 235 -9.46 9.15 7.92
N GLN A 236 -8.72 9.02 6.83
CA GLN A 236 -8.26 10.18 6.08
C GLN A 236 -9.37 10.76 5.21
N LYS A 237 -9.40 12.09 5.19
CA LYS A 237 -10.32 12.88 4.36
C LYS A 237 -9.52 13.97 3.68
N PHE A 238 -8.92 13.66 2.54
CA PHE A 238 -8.25 14.67 1.73
C PHE A 238 -9.24 15.81 1.40
N PRO A 239 -8.85 17.09 1.57
CA PRO A 239 -9.75 18.21 1.33
C PRO A 239 -10.30 18.20 -0.09
N ALA A 240 -11.64 18.25 -0.21
CA ALA A 240 -12.32 18.15 -1.51
C ALA A 240 -12.14 19.39 -2.40
N ASP A 241 -11.86 20.53 -1.78
CA ASP A 241 -11.65 21.83 -2.42
C ASP A 241 -10.18 22.18 -2.65
N GLU A 242 -9.26 21.26 -2.32
CA GLU A 242 -7.83 21.45 -2.56
C GLU A 242 -7.55 21.49 -4.07
N PRO A 243 -6.96 22.58 -4.59
CA PRO A 243 -6.68 22.71 -6.02
C PRO A 243 -5.56 21.77 -6.50
N ASN A 244 -4.65 21.39 -5.61
CA ASN A 244 -3.58 20.47 -5.94
C ASN A 244 -4.04 19.03 -5.68
N PRO A 245 -3.85 18.12 -6.64
CA PRO A 245 -4.13 16.72 -6.40
C PRO A 245 -3.19 16.14 -5.35
N PRO A 246 -3.62 15.08 -4.63
CA PRO A 246 -2.68 14.29 -3.84
C PRO A 246 -1.46 13.92 -4.67
N TYR A 247 -0.27 14.04 -4.11
CA TYR A 247 0.98 13.70 -4.81
C TYR A 247 1.14 12.18 -4.92
N ASP A 248 1.82 11.54 -4.01
CA ASP A 248 1.94 10.07 -3.93
C ASP A 248 1.07 9.49 -2.80
N ASP A 249 0.07 10.24 -2.36
CA ASP A 249 -0.77 9.87 -1.23
C ASP A 249 -1.53 8.59 -1.51
N VAL A 250 -1.44 7.69 -0.56
CA VAL A 250 -2.21 6.44 -0.52
C VAL A 250 -2.95 6.36 0.81
N ALA A 251 -4.01 5.60 0.85
CA ALA A 251 -4.71 5.36 2.10
C ALA A 251 -3.83 4.62 3.11
N TRP A 252 -3.91 5.02 4.37
CA TRP A 252 -3.06 4.49 5.44
C TRP A 252 -3.78 4.20 6.75
N THR A 253 -5.10 4.32 6.82
CA THR A 253 -5.87 4.00 8.04
C THR A 253 -5.59 2.57 8.48
N PHE A 254 -4.75 2.40 9.49
CA PHE A 254 -4.19 1.10 9.84
C PHE A 254 -5.26 0.10 10.27
N GLY A 255 -6.27 0.51 11.07
CA GLY A 255 -7.36 -0.38 11.43
C GLY A 255 -8.04 -1.00 10.21
N LEU A 256 -8.39 -0.19 9.20
CA LEU A 256 -9.04 -0.65 7.98
C LEU A 256 -8.10 -1.51 7.11
N MET A 257 -6.82 -1.11 6.99
CA MET A 257 -5.84 -1.83 6.16
C MET A 257 -5.48 -3.20 6.73
N TYR A 258 -5.42 -3.31 8.05
CA TYR A 258 -5.14 -4.60 8.71
C TYR A 258 -6.40 -5.43 8.95
N GLY A 259 -7.60 -4.86 8.70
CA GLY A 259 -8.87 -5.53 8.98
C GLY A 259 -9.08 -5.76 10.48
N VAL A 260 -8.62 -4.82 11.29
CA VAL A 260 -8.73 -4.80 12.74
C VAL A 260 -9.85 -3.86 13.16
N ASP A 261 -10.78 -4.36 13.94
CA ASP A 261 -11.85 -3.55 14.52
C ASP A 261 -11.30 -2.72 15.68
N GLY A 262 -11.31 -1.42 15.48
CA GLY A 262 -10.90 -0.43 16.46
C GLY A 262 -11.90 0.72 16.50
N SER A 263 -12.08 1.31 17.64
CA SER A 263 -13.03 2.41 17.82
C SER A 263 -12.41 3.62 18.51
N ARG A 264 -12.79 4.77 18.03
CA ARG A 264 -12.47 6.07 18.59
C ARG A 264 -13.26 6.26 19.90
N VAL A 265 -12.59 6.61 20.98
CA VAL A 265 -13.21 6.88 22.29
C VAL A 265 -13.21 8.37 22.54
N ASN A 266 -14.41 8.98 22.49
CA ASN A 266 -14.61 10.41 22.70
C ASN A 266 -15.01 10.76 24.14
N ASP A 267 -15.15 9.78 25.01
CA ASP A 267 -15.42 9.97 26.43
C ASP A 267 -14.11 10.11 27.20
N LYS A 268 -13.95 11.25 27.89
CA LYS A 268 -12.75 11.56 28.66
C LYS A 268 -12.54 10.60 29.83
N GLY A 269 -13.60 9.95 30.33
CA GLY A 269 -13.55 8.99 31.43
C GLY A 269 -12.60 7.82 31.14
N ILE A 270 -12.30 7.52 29.88
CA ILE A 270 -11.32 6.49 29.50
C ILE A 270 -9.93 6.75 30.08
N LEU A 271 -9.54 8.00 30.27
CA LEU A 271 -8.24 8.37 30.84
C LEU A 271 -8.12 8.00 32.32
N GLU A 272 -9.25 7.83 33.01
CA GLU A 272 -9.33 7.42 34.41
C GLU A 272 -9.74 5.94 34.57
N ALA A 273 -9.96 5.24 33.45
CA ALA A 273 -10.32 3.82 33.49
C ALA A 273 -9.18 2.97 34.04
N ALA A 274 -9.51 1.88 34.70
CA ALA A 274 -8.53 0.93 35.22
C ALA A 274 -7.86 0.19 34.08
N MET A 275 -6.55 0.41 33.90
CA MET A 275 -5.74 -0.23 32.85
C MET A 275 -4.27 -0.31 33.25
N ASP A 276 -3.61 -1.33 32.72
CA ASP A 276 -2.16 -1.52 32.88
C ASP A 276 -1.42 -1.14 31.58
N PRO A 277 -0.18 -0.61 31.67
CA PRO A 277 0.65 -0.39 30.50
C PRO A 277 1.07 -1.73 29.87
N VAL A 278 1.14 -1.78 28.55
CA VAL A 278 1.64 -2.93 27.78
C VAL A 278 3.10 -2.67 27.42
N THR A 279 4.01 -3.47 27.97
CA THR A 279 5.46 -3.31 27.80
C THR A 279 6.09 -4.42 26.97
N ASP A 280 5.44 -5.58 26.92
CA ASP A 280 5.89 -6.73 26.15
C ASP A 280 5.18 -6.77 24.78
N PRO A 281 5.76 -7.41 23.78
CA PRO A 281 5.08 -7.62 22.50
C PRO A 281 3.73 -8.32 22.70
N VAL A 282 2.73 -7.85 21.97
CA VAL A 282 1.39 -8.47 22.00
C VAL A 282 1.42 -9.72 21.14
N GLU A 283 0.94 -10.82 21.70
CA GLU A 283 0.83 -12.13 21.04
C GLU A 283 -0.51 -12.79 21.42
N PHE A 284 -1.07 -13.54 20.47
CA PHE A 284 -2.25 -14.37 20.68
C PHE A 284 -1.88 -15.82 20.34
N PRO A 285 -1.32 -16.58 21.30
CA PRO A 285 -0.84 -17.93 21.01
C PRO A 285 -1.99 -18.80 20.52
N GLY A 286 -1.79 -19.42 19.35
CA GLY A 286 -2.71 -20.41 18.83
C GLY A 286 -2.59 -21.76 19.52
N GLY A 287 -3.57 -22.62 19.33
CA GLY A 287 -3.61 -23.89 20.02
C GLY A 287 -4.36 -25.00 19.29
N VAL A 288 -4.33 -26.17 19.91
CA VAL A 288 -5.11 -27.34 19.47
C VAL A 288 -5.94 -27.84 20.65
N ASP A 289 -7.24 -27.70 20.54
CA ASP A 289 -8.19 -28.21 21.53
C ASP A 289 -8.60 -29.65 21.20
N GLY A 290 -8.49 -30.54 22.19
CA GLY A 290 -8.86 -31.93 22.10
C GLY A 290 -7.88 -32.83 21.33
N ASP A 291 -8.27 -34.10 21.23
CA ASP A 291 -7.62 -35.15 20.44
C ASP A 291 -8.65 -35.78 19.50
N GLY A 292 -8.27 -36.02 18.25
CA GLY A 292 -9.19 -36.55 17.23
C GLY A 292 -8.51 -37.08 15.99
N GLY A 293 -9.32 -37.61 15.08
CA GLY A 293 -8.84 -38.14 13.80
C GLY A 293 -8.60 -37.08 12.75
N VAL A 294 -9.24 -35.92 12.91
CA VAL A 294 -9.12 -34.73 12.05
C VAL A 294 -9.18 -33.47 12.89
N TYR A 295 -8.71 -32.35 12.33
CA TYR A 295 -8.70 -31.05 13.01
C TYR A 295 -9.44 -30.02 12.17
N LEU A 296 -10.29 -29.24 12.82
CA LEU A 296 -11.08 -28.20 12.21
C LEU A 296 -10.43 -26.84 12.47
N LEU A 297 -10.34 -26.00 11.45
CA LEU A 297 -9.90 -24.61 11.56
C LEU A 297 -11.00 -23.73 10.99
N ARG A 298 -11.51 -22.83 11.83
CA ARG A 298 -12.51 -21.86 11.42
C ARG A 298 -11.90 -20.83 10.47
N ASP A 299 -12.43 -20.69 9.25
CA ASP A 299 -12.03 -19.63 8.33
C ASP A 299 -12.76 -18.33 8.66
N THR A 300 -12.04 -17.35 9.15
CA THR A 300 -12.49 -15.98 9.36
C THR A 300 -11.70 -14.99 8.49
N GLY A 301 -11.02 -15.49 7.45
CA GLY A 301 -10.17 -14.72 6.57
C GLY A 301 -8.84 -14.32 7.21
N GLN A 302 -8.31 -15.15 8.11
CA GLN A 302 -7.01 -14.92 8.73
C GLN A 302 -5.91 -14.95 7.68
N THR A 303 -5.00 -13.99 7.74
CA THR A 303 -3.87 -13.89 6.80
C THR A 303 -2.91 -15.08 6.92
N SER A 304 -2.81 -15.66 8.13
CA SER A 304 -1.97 -16.82 8.43
C SER A 304 -2.38 -18.10 7.70
N LEU A 305 -3.61 -18.18 7.15
CA LEU A 305 -4.10 -19.36 6.42
C LEU A 305 -3.19 -19.73 5.25
N LEU A 306 -2.66 -18.76 4.52
CA LEU A 306 -1.75 -19.00 3.39
C LEU A 306 -0.49 -19.76 3.85
N SER A 307 0.13 -19.27 4.94
CA SER A 307 1.31 -19.90 5.53
C SER A 307 0.99 -21.27 6.13
N ALA A 308 -0.19 -21.40 6.76
CA ALA A 308 -0.66 -22.67 7.33
C ALA A 308 -0.82 -23.74 6.26
N ARG A 309 -1.41 -23.39 5.10
CA ARG A 309 -1.58 -24.36 4.01
C ARG A 309 -0.24 -24.86 3.49
N VAL A 310 0.75 -23.99 3.36
CA VAL A 310 2.10 -24.38 2.92
C VAL A 310 2.78 -25.28 3.95
N ARG A 311 2.72 -24.95 5.24
CA ARG A 311 3.28 -25.78 6.33
C ARG A 311 2.64 -27.14 6.43
N LEU A 312 1.35 -27.23 6.20
CA LEU A 312 0.58 -28.47 6.15
C LEU A 312 0.64 -29.14 4.77
N GLY A 313 1.55 -28.73 3.89
CA GLY A 313 1.62 -29.16 2.49
C GLY A 313 1.73 -30.66 2.26
N LYS A 314 2.26 -31.43 3.23
CA LYS A 314 2.37 -32.88 3.19
C LYS A 314 1.04 -33.61 3.48
N TYR A 315 0.07 -32.89 4.00
CA TYR A 315 -1.16 -33.46 4.50
C TYR A 315 -2.34 -33.00 3.65
N ARG A 316 -3.38 -33.81 3.64
CA ARG A 316 -4.63 -33.46 3.01
C ARG A 316 -5.33 -32.39 3.85
N VAL A 317 -5.71 -31.31 3.22
CA VAL A 317 -6.52 -30.24 3.79
C VAL A 317 -7.68 -29.99 2.84
N GLU A 318 -8.90 -29.99 3.36
CA GLU A 318 -10.12 -29.74 2.61
C GLU A 318 -10.76 -28.43 3.12
N ALA A 319 -11.45 -27.72 2.25
CA ALA A 319 -12.31 -26.59 2.60
C ALA A 319 -13.78 -26.99 2.51
N ALA A 320 -14.56 -26.64 3.52
CA ALA A 320 -16.00 -26.80 3.52
C ALA A 320 -16.65 -25.83 2.52
N GLU A 321 -17.62 -26.28 1.73
CA GLU A 321 -18.37 -25.47 0.77
C GLU A 321 -19.66 -24.90 1.35
N THR A 322 -20.04 -25.32 2.55
CA THR A 322 -21.21 -24.85 3.29
C THR A 322 -20.89 -24.73 4.76
N THR A 323 -21.56 -23.82 5.45
CA THR A 323 -21.49 -23.70 6.92
C THR A 323 -21.90 -25.01 7.59
N PHE A 324 -21.22 -25.38 8.67
CA PHE A 324 -21.55 -26.52 9.51
C PHE A 324 -21.27 -26.24 10.98
N THR A 325 -21.86 -27.01 11.88
CA THR A 325 -21.63 -26.93 13.32
C THR A 325 -20.94 -28.20 13.80
N ALA A 326 -19.87 -28.06 14.59
CA ALA A 326 -19.18 -29.15 15.26
C ALA A 326 -18.76 -28.73 16.66
N GLY A 327 -18.99 -29.58 17.68
CA GLY A 327 -18.64 -29.26 19.06
C GLY A 327 -19.32 -28.00 19.61
N GLY A 328 -20.47 -27.60 19.06
CA GLY A 328 -21.17 -26.36 19.43
C GLY A 328 -20.58 -25.08 18.84
N VAL A 329 -19.59 -25.18 17.94
CA VAL A 329 -18.98 -24.07 17.21
C VAL A 329 -19.43 -24.08 15.76
N ASP A 330 -19.78 -22.92 15.23
CA ASP A 330 -20.14 -22.74 13.82
C ASP A 330 -18.90 -22.47 12.97
N TYR A 331 -18.75 -23.27 11.93
CA TYR A 331 -17.68 -23.19 10.93
C TYR A 331 -18.27 -22.68 9.63
N PRO A 332 -17.94 -21.46 9.19
CA PRO A 332 -18.44 -20.93 7.93
C PRO A 332 -17.84 -21.65 6.71
N GLU A 333 -18.38 -21.33 5.54
CA GLU A 333 -17.82 -21.74 4.25
C GLU A 333 -16.34 -21.35 4.20
N GLY A 334 -15.50 -22.23 3.66
CA GLY A 334 -14.05 -22.06 3.63
C GLY A 334 -13.32 -22.69 4.81
N SER A 335 -14.01 -23.01 5.92
CA SER A 335 -13.37 -23.62 7.09
C SER A 335 -12.70 -24.95 6.75
N TRP A 336 -11.54 -25.18 7.34
CA TRP A 336 -10.67 -26.31 6.98
C TRP A 336 -10.97 -27.56 7.77
N ILE A 337 -10.80 -28.70 7.08
CA ILE A 337 -10.77 -30.05 7.63
C ILE A 337 -9.38 -30.60 7.34
N VAL A 338 -8.57 -30.74 8.40
CA VAL A 338 -7.13 -31.05 8.29
C VAL A 338 -6.88 -32.49 8.69
N HIS A 339 -6.33 -33.28 7.77
CA HIS A 339 -5.94 -34.68 7.97
C HIS A 339 -4.45 -34.77 8.25
N ALA A 340 -4.02 -34.38 9.45
CA ALA A 340 -2.62 -34.35 9.84
C ALA A 340 -2.44 -34.87 11.27
N PRO A 341 -1.25 -35.36 11.66
CA PRO A 341 -0.96 -35.68 13.05
C PRO A 341 -1.05 -34.43 13.94
N ARG A 342 -1.51 -34.61 15.19
CA ARG A 342 -1.63 -33.53 16.18
C ARG A 342 -0.35 -32.67 16.29
N THR A 343 0.82 -33.32 16.22
CA THR A 343 2.11 -32.61 16.30
C THR A 343 2.32 -31.61 15.17
N ALA A 344 1.90 -31.94 13.93
CA ALA A 344 2.02 -31.04 12.79
C ALA A 344 1.00 -29.89 12.89
N VAL A 345 -0.22 -30.18 13.36
CA VAL A 345 -1.25 -29.16 13.57
C VAL A 345 -0.83 -28.23 14.71
N ALA A 346 -0.31 -28.77 15.82
CA ALA A 346 0.17 -27.97 16.96
C ALA A 346 1.35 -27.04 16.57
N GLU A 347 2.26 -27.53 15.74
CA GLU A 347 3.34 -26.67 15.23
C GLU A 347 2.81 -25.52 14.35
N ALA A 348 1.79 -25.78 13.52
CA ALA A 348 1.17 -24.76 12.70
C ALA A 348 0.38 -23.76 13.58
N ALA A 349 -0.36 -24.26 14.56
CA ALA A 349 -1.12 -23.45 15.52
C ALA A 349 -0.23 -22.45 16.27
N ASP A 350 0.82 -22.94 16.91
CA ASP A 350 1.75 -22.15 17.71
C ASP A 350 2.45 -21.05 16.89
N ARG A 351 2.97 -21.42 15.71
CA ARG A 351 3.72 -20.48 14.87
C ARG A 351 2.90 -19.44 14.13
N LEU A 352 1.61 -19.69 13.94
CA LEU A 352 0.75 -18.88 13.07
C LEU A 352 -0.45 -18.30 13.81
N GLU A 353 -0.49 -18.47 15.12
CA GLU A 353 -1.55 -17.94 15.99
C GLU A 353 -2.95 -18.41 15.52
N LEU A 354 -3.07 -19.70 15.22
CA LEU A 354 -4.30 -20.33 14.71
C LEU A 354 -4.85 -21.35 15.71
N ASP A 355 -6.18 -21.35 15.90
CA ASP A 355 -6.87 -22.27 16.79
C ASP A 355 -7.50 -23.42 16.00
N PHE A 356 -7.07 -24.65 16.32
CA PHE A 356 -7.62 -25.87 15.77
C PHE A 356 -8.41 -26.63 16.81
N VAL A 357 -9.53 -27.21 16.41
CA VAL A 357 -10.38 -28.05 17.27
C VAL A 357 -10.38 -29.47 16.70
N ALA A 358 -10.07 -30.44 17.54
CA ALA A 358 -10.12 -31.85 17.14
C ALA A 358 -11.57 -32.32 16.93
N ALA A 359 -11.78 -33.15 15.93
CA ALA A 359 -13.04 -33.81 15.68
C ALA A 359 -12.84 -35.33 15.56
N GLU A 360 -13.78 -36.10 16.07
CA GLU A 360 -13.74 -37.57 16.01
C GLU A 360 -13.89 -38.08 14.58
N ALA A 361 -14.67 -37.37 13.76
CA ALA A 361 -14.95 -37.75 12.36
C ALA A 361 -14.98 -36.50 11.45
N VAL A 362 -14.77 -36.77 10.17
CA VAL A 362 -14.90 -35.77 9.11
C VAL A 362 -16.35 -35.26 9.04
N PRO A 363 -16.61 -33.97 9.11
CA PRO A 363 -17.96 -33.41 8.97
C PRO A 363 -18.63 -33.84 7.66
N GLY A 364 -19.93 -34.14 7.70
CA GLY A 364 -20.72 -34.61 6.58
C GLY A 364 -21.20 -33.46 5.67
N VAL A 365 -20.27 -32.60 5.20
CA VAL A 365 -20.58 -31.43 4.36
C VAL A 365 -19.92 -31.53 2.98
N PRO A 366 -20.46 -30.87 1.96
CA PRO A 366 -19.76 -30.66 0.70
C PRO A 366 -18.42 -29.98 0.96
N ARG A 367 -17.37 -30.43 0.29
CA ARG A 367 -16.01 -29.93 0.47
C ARG A 367 -15.14 -30.27 -0.73
N HIS A 368 -14.04 -29.54 -0.88
CA HIS A 368 -13.03 -29.78 -1.90
C HIS A 368 -11.63 -29.75 -1.27
N ASP A 369 -10.67 -30.40 -1.94
CA ASP A 369 -9.28 -30.37 -1.53
C ASP A 369 -8.67 -28.97 -1.74
N LEU A 370 -7.91 -28.50 -0.75
CA LEU A 370 -7.09 -27.29 -0.87
C LEU A 370 -5.70 -27.69 -1.38
N ASP A 371 -5.56 -27.82 -2.70
CA ASP A 371 -4.29 -28.12 -3.32
C ASP A 371 -3.31 -26.93 -3.25
N LEU A 372 -2.01 -27.25 -3.24
CA LEU A 372 -0.97 -26.23 -3.37
C LEU A 372 -0.66 -26.03 -4.86
N PRO A 373 -1.01 -24.90 -5.46
CA PRO A 373 -0.74 -24.64 -6.86
C PRO A 373 0.74 -24.34 -7.09
N ARG A 374 1.24 -24.67 -8.28
CA ARG A 374 2.53 -24.18 -8.77
C ARG A 374 2.32 -22.74 -9.26
N ILE A 375 2.93 -21.78 -8.58
CA ILE A 375 2.71 -20.35 -8.80
C ILE A 375 3.87 -19.78 -9.62
N GLY A 376 3.54 -19.12 -10.75
CA GLY A 376 4.43 -18.21 -11.45
C GLY A 376 4.08 -16.75 -11.10
N VAL A 377 5.06 -15.94 -10.76
CA VAL A 377 4.88 -14.48 -10.59
C VAL A 377 5.55 -13.80 -11.77
N TYR A 378 4.73 -13.23 -12.67
CA TYR A 378 5.22 -12.59 -13.87
C TYR A 378 5.50 -11.10 -13.64
N HIS A 379 6.65 -10.62 -14.09
CA HIS A 379 6.99 -9.22 -14.13
C HIS A 379 7.44 -8.77 -15.52
N THR A 380 7.23 -7.51 -15.81
CA THR A 380 7.79 -6.82 -16.98
C THR A 380 9.08 -6.11 -16.60
N TRP A 381 9.93 -5.80 -17.57
CA TRP A 381 11.13 -5.00 -17.36
C TRP A 381 10.86 -3.48 -17.29
N ILE A 382 9.62 -3.06 -17.56
CA ILE A 382 9.22 -1.65 -17.48
C ILE A 382 8.74 -1.21 -16.10
N ALA A 383 8.34 -2.16 -15.24
CA ALA A 383 7.86 -1.88 -13.89
C ALA A 383 7.99 -3.12 -13.00
N THR A 384 8.81 -3.04 -11.97
CA THR A 384 9.15 -4.16 -11.09
C THR A 384 8.73 -3.94 -9.63
N GLN A 385 8.32 -2.72 -9.27
CA GLN A 385 8.05 -2.32 -7.88
C GLN A 385 6.95 -3.16 -7.24
N ASP A 386 5.77 -3.25 -7.87
CA ASP A 386 4.66 -4.03 -7.32
C ASP A 386 4.94 -5.54 -7.30
N CYS A 387 5.70 -6.04 -8.28
CA CYS A 387 6.21 -7.40 -8.26
C CYS A 387 7.13 -7.63 -7.04
N GLY A 388 7.95 -6.65 -6.68
CA GLY A 388 8.77 -6.67 -5.46
C GLY A 388 7.94 -6.85 -4.20
N TRP A 389 6.82 -6.13 -4.07
CA TRP A 389 5.91 -6.27 -2.92
C TRP A 389 5.19 -7.61 -2.85
N VAL A 390 4.76 -8.16 -3.98
CA VAL A 390 4.18 -9.51 -4.04
C VAL A 390 5.21 -10.55 -3.61
N ARG A 391 6.44 -10.47 -4.12
CA ARG A 391 7.54 -11.35 -3.74
C ARG A 391 7.83 -11.25 -2.24
N TYR A 392 7.98 -10.05 -1.71
CA TYR A 392 8.17 -9.82 -0.28
C TYR A 392 7.07 -10.49 0.57
N THR A 393 5.81 -10.35 0.15
CA THR A 393 4.67 -10.97 0.83
C THR A 393 4.75 -12.50 0.79
N PHE A 394 5.08 -13.07 -0.37
CA PHE A 394 5.22 -14.52 -0.53
C PHE A 394 6.41 -15.08 0.25
N ASP A 395 7.57 -14.42 0.18
CA ASP A 395 8.77 -14.81 0.92
C ASP A 395 8.50 -14.78 2.43
N ARG A 396 7.86 -13.72 2.93
CA ARG A 396 7.50 -13.57 4.35
C ARG A 396 6.48 -14.63 4.82
N SER A 397 5.55 -15.00 3.95
CA SER A 397 4.53 -16.02 4.23
C SER A 397 5.01 -17.45 3.95
N GLY A 398 6.22 -17.62 3.41
CA GLY A 398 6.77 -18.92 3.04
C GLY A 398 6.06 -19.57 1.84
N ILE A 399 5.39 -18.79 0.99
CA ILE A 399 4.67 -19.28 -0.20
C ILE A 399 5.67 -19.51 -1.33
N PRO A 400 5.81 -20.75 -1.85
CA PRO A 400 6.72 -21.01 -2.94
C PRO A 400 6.18 -20.47 -4.27
N TYR A 401 7.04 -19.80 -5.04
CA TYR A 401 6.74 -19.29 -6.37
C TYR A 401 7.97 -19.38 -7.28
N THR A 402 7.74 -19.23 -8.57
CA THR A 402 8.81 -19.04 -9.57
C THR A 402 8.62 -17.67 -10.22
N LEU A 403 9.68 -16.86 -10.22
CA LEU A 403 9.67 -15.59 -10.93
C LEU A 403 9.72 -15.84 -12.44
N LEU A 404 8.90 -15.11 -13.20
CA LEU A 404 8.78 -15.19 -14.65
C LEU A 404 8.99 -13.82 -15.26
N ASN A 405 9.66 -13.78 -16.39
CA ASN A 405 9.82 -12.59 -17.20
C ASN A 405 9.31 -12.79 -18.65
N ASP A 406 9.54 -11.81 -19.49
CA ASP A 406 9.11 -11.82 -20.90
C ASP A 406 9.65 -13.01 -21.69
N ASP A 407 10.88 -13.45 -21.41
CA ASP A 407 11.49 -14.62 -22.06
C ASP A 407 10.73 -15.91 -21.77
N ASP A 408 10.30 -16.11 -20.53
CA ASP A 408 9.52 -17.27 -20.12
C ASP A 408 8.17 -17.32 -20.85
N LEU A 409 7.50 -16.18 -20.98
CA LEU A 409 6.23 -16.10 -21.69
C LEU A 409 6.44 -16.37 -23.19
N ARG A 410 7.47 -15.81 -23.81
CA ARG A 410 7.82 -16.09 -25.21
C ARG A 410 8.16 -17.56 -25.46
N LYS A 411 8.86 -18.20 -24.52
CA LYS A 411 9.24 -19.61 -24.60
C LYS A 411 8.04 -20.56 -24.56
N GLY A 412 7.00 -20.21 -23.79
CA GLY A 412 5.79 -21.01 -23.66
C GLY A 412 5.94 -22.24 -22.76
N GLY A 413 5.08 -23.25 -22.98
CA GLY A 413 5.04 -24.45 -22.13
C GLY A 413 4.57 -24.17 -20.71
N LEU A 414 3.79 -23.11 -20.51
CA LEU A 414 3.45 -22.56 -19.20
C LEU A 414 2.62 -23.53 -18.36
N ARG A 415 1.64 -24.24 -18.96
CA ARG A 415 0.74 -25.12 -18.21
C ARG A 415 1.45 -26.33 -17.60
N SER A 416 2.52 -26.80 -18.23
CA SER A 416 3.33 -27.90 -17.67
C SER A 416 4.12 -27.49 -16.43
N ARG A 417 4.38 -26.20 -16.27
CA ARG A 417 5.17 -25.61 -15.18
C ARG A 417 4.30 -25.01 -14.08
N PHE A 418 3.16 -24.42 -14.42
CA PHE A 418 2.34 -23.62 -13.52
C PHE A 418 0.87 -23.98 -13.58
N ASP A 419 0.21 -23.79 -12.45
CA ASP A 419 -1.24 -23.87 -12.30
C ASP A 419 -1.85 -22.46 -12.24
N VAL A 420 -1.12 -21.52 -11.61
CA VAL A 420 -1.48 -20.12 -11.48
C VAL A 420 -0.33 -19.25 -11.97
N ILE A 421 -0.63 -18.24 -12.77
CA ILE A 421 0.28 -17.14 -13.08
C ILE A 421 -0.33 -15.86 -12.51
N LEU A 422 0.40 -15.24 -11.60
CA LEU A 422 0.06 -13.95 -10.99
C LEU A 422 0.83 -12.85 -11.71
N PHE A 423 0.12 -11.84 -12.21
CA PHE A 423 0.68 -10.63 -12.78
C PHE A 423 0.38 -9.44 -11.86
N PRO A 424 1.33 -9.01 -11.05
CA PRO A 424 1.21 -7.85 -10.19
C PRO A 424 0.87 -6.59 -10.99
N ASN A 425 0.44 -5.53 -10.31
CA ASN A 425 0.24 -4.24 -10.96
C ASN A 425 1.48 -3.81 -11.75
N THR A 426 1.27 -3.20 -12.91
CA THR A 426 2.33 -2.72 -13.80
C THR A 426 1.95 -1.37 -14.41
N TRP A 427 2.91 -0.68 -15.00
CA TRP A 427 2.69 0.58 -15.69
C TRP A 427 2.49 0.38 -17.20
N GLY A 428 1.87 1.38 -17.83
CA GLY A 428 1.67 1.43 -19.25
C GLY A 428 0.32 0.88 -19.72
N ASP A 429 0.02 1.16 -20.97
CA ASP A 429 -1.11 0.62 -21.71
C ASP A 429 -0.81 -0.82 -22.21
N PHE A 430 -1.78 -1.41 -22.87
CA PHE A 430 -1.63 -2.74 -23.47
C PHE A 430 -0.41 -2.85 -24.38
N THR A 431 -0.19 -1.83 -25.22
CA THR A 431 0.94 -1.82 -26.18
C THR A 431 2.27 -1.88 -25.45
N ARG A 432 2.42 -1.06 -24.39
CA ARG A 432 3.65 -1.02 -23.60
C ARG A 432 3.85 -2.31 -22.77
N ILE A 433 2.79 -2.91 -22.27
CA ILE A 433 2.87 -4.19 -21.54
C ILE A 433 3.32 -5.31 -22.49
N VAL A 434 2.80 -5.34 -23.72
CA VAL A 434 3.12 -6.40 -24.70
C VAL A 434 4.51 -6.20 -25.34
N HIS A 435 4.87 -4.97 -25.69
CA HIS A 435 6.09 -4.69 -26.44
C HIS A 435 7.28 -4.25 -25.56
N GLY A 436 7.02 -3.89 -24.29
CA GLY A 436 8.09 -3.59 -23.33
C GLY A 436 8.98 -2.41 -23.72
N ILE A 437 10.28 -2.56 -23.48
CA ILE A 437 11.32 -1.60 -23.90
C ILE A 437 11.53 -1.74 -25.40
N ASP A 438 11.60 -0.61 -26.10
CA ASP A 438 11.72 -0.58 -27.57
C ASP A 438 13.03 -1.26 -28.03
N PRO A 439 12.96 -2.25 -28.94
CA PRO A 439 14.12 -2.93 -29.49
C PRO A 439 15.12 -2.02 -30.24
N GLN A 440 14.72 -0.78 -30.61
CA GLN A 440 15.65 0.19 -31.22
C GLN A 440 16.86 0.49 -30.34
N TYR A 441 16.74 0.31 -29.03
CA TYR A 441 17.87 0.50 -28.10
C TYR A 441 18.89 -0.65 -28.14
N GLY A 442 18.69 -1.65 -29.05
CA GLY A 442 19.53 -2.82 -29.21
C GLY A 442 19.34 -3.84 -28.08
N PRO A 443 19.99 -4.99 -28.12
CA PRO A 443 19.90 -5.93 -27.03
C PRO A 443 20.48 -5.34 -25.74
N LEU A 444 19.67 -5.26 -24.70
CA LEU A 444 20.04 -4.80 -23.38
C LEU A 444 20.14 -6.00 -22.43
N ALA A 445 21.34 -6.45 -22.16
CA ALA A 445 21.56 -7.57 -21.26
C ALA A 445 21.43 -7.15 -19.79
N TYR A 446 20.58 -7.86 -19.04
CA TYR A 446 20.50 -7.76 -17.58
C TYR A 446 20.98 -9.08 -16.97
N THR A 447 22.27 -9.35 -17.16
CA THR A 447 22.94 -10.56 -16.69
C THR A 447 24.17 -10.21 -15.85
N ARG A 448 24.47 -11.05 -14.88
CA ARG A 448 25.63 -10.85 -14.01
C ARG A 448 26.94 -10.96 -14.80
N THR A 449 27.78 -9.96 -14.70
CA THR A 449 29.12 -9.93 -15.27
C THR A 449 30.14 -9.47 -14.21
N ALA A 450 31.44 -9.54 -14.53
CA ALA A 450 32.48 -9.00 -13.66
C ALA A 450 32.37 -7.47 -13.50
N GLU A 451 31.90 -6.78 -14.53
CA GLU A 451 31.70 -5.33 -14.54
C GLU A 451 30.38 -4.95 -13.81
N TYR A 452 29.33 -5.76 -13.96
CA TYR A 452 28.02 -5.54 -13.36
C TYR A 452 27.61 -6.73 -12.45
N PRO A 453 28.22 -6.86 -11.27
CA PRO A 453 28.01 -8.02 -10.42
C PRO A 453 26.61 -8.10 -9.76
N SER A 454 25.86 -7.00 -9.77
CA SER A 454 24.48 -6.91 -9.25
C SER A 454 23.40 -7.17 -10.29
N HIS A 455 23.75 -7.17 -11.59
CA HIS A 455 22.79 -7.51 -12.64
C HIS A 455 22.37 -8.98 -12.56
N GLY A 456 21.21 -9.30 -13.10
CA GLY A 456 20.65 -10.65 -13.06
C GLY A 456 20.09 -11.07 -11.71
N ILE A 457 19.83 -10.12 -10.81
CA ILE A 457 19.22 -10.36 -9.49
C ILE A 457 18.01 -9.41 -9.35
N PRO A 458 16.84 -9.91 -9.03
CA PRO A 458 16.45 -11.30 -8.71
C PRO A 458 16.19 -12.17 -9.94
N ASP A 459 16.20 -11.62 -11.13
CA ASP A 459 15.95 -12.31 -12.39
C ASP A 459 16.89 -11.80 -13.48
N ALA A 460 17.09 -12.58 -14.54
CA ALA A 460 18.05 -12.29 -15.59
C ALA A 460 17.45 -12.47 -16.99
N SER A 461 17.87 -11.63 -17.92
CA SER A 461 17.59 -11.79 -19.34
C SER A 461 18.81 -11.39 -20.18
N PRO A 462 19.11 -12.09 -21.27
CA PRO A 462 20.12 -11.67 -22.22
C PRO A 462 19.71 -10.41 -23.01
N ASP A 463 18.40 -10.14 -23.07
CA ASP A 463 17.83 -8.96 -23.71
C ASP A 463 16.48 -8.61 -23.09
N ILE A 464 16.42 -7.53 -22.34
CA ILE A 464 15.20 -7.03 -21.69
C ILE A 464 14.30 -6.20 -22.61
N THR A 465 14.64 -6.07 -23.90
CA THR A 465 13.82 -5.36 -24.89
C THR A 465 12.72 -6.25 -25.48
N GLY A 466 11.70 -5.64 -26.08
CA GLY A 466 10.68 -6.33 -26.87
C GLY A 466 9.53 -6.95 -26.10
N GLY A 467 9.49 -6.88 -24.78
CA GLY A 467 8.39 -7.39 -23.94
C GLY A 467 8.04 -8.86 -24.21
N MET A 468 6.85 -9.30 -23.77
CA MET A 468 6.39 -10.65 -24.07
C MET A 468 6.04 -10.87 -25.55
N GLY A 469 5.74 -9.79 -26.28
CA GLY A 469 5.30 -9.83 -27.67
C GLY A 469 3.99 -10.59 -27.87
N PHE A 470 3.54 -10.68 -29.11
CA PHE A 470 2.35 -11.50 -29.44
C PHE A 470 2.58 -12.99 -29.21
N GLN A 471 3.84 -13.47 -29.28
CA GLN A 471 4.12 -14.88 -28.98
C GLN A 471 3.85 -15.20 -27.50
N GLY A 472 4.25 -14.33 -26.58
CA GLY A 472 3.95 -14.49 -25.15
C GLY A 472 2.45 -14.43 -24.85
N LEU A 473 1.72 -13.53 -25.53
CA LEU A 473 0.27 -13.41 -25.41
C LEU A 473 -0.43 -14.70 -25.90
N LEU A 474 -0.01 -15.28 -27.02
CA LEU A 474 -0.55 -16.54 -27.53
C LEU A 474 -0.25 -17.71 -26.58
N ASN A 475 0.94 -17.75 -26.00
CA ASN A 475 1.32 -18.77 -25.01
C ASN A 475 0.49 -18.63 -23.72
N LEU A 476 0.19 -17.40 -23.29
CA LEU A 476 -0.69 -17.14 -22.16
C LEU A 476 -2.14 -17.56 -22.47
N GLN A 477 -2.63 -17.30 -23.68
CA GLN A 477 -3.93 -17.80 -24.13
C GLN A 477 -4.00 -19.32 -24.13
N ALA A 478 -2.95 -20.00 -24.58
CA ALA A 478 -2.86 -21.46 -24.53
C ALA A 478 -2.87 -21.96 -23.08
N PHE A 479 -2.12 -21.31 -22.18
CA PHE A 479 -2.12 -21.63 -20.74
C PHE A 479 -3.53 -21.58 -20.15
N LEU A 480 -4.31 -20.52 -20.44
CA LEU A 480 -5.70 -20.39 -19.99
C LEU A 480 -6.61 -21.48 -20.57
N ARG A 481 -6.47 -21.77 -21.87
CA ARG A 481 -7.27 -22.80 -22.54
C ARG A 481 -7.02 -24.20 -21.98
N ASP A 482 -5.79 -24.45 -21.56
CA ASP A 482 -5.38 -25.72 -20.96
C ASP A 482 -5.69 -25.81 -19.44
N GLY A 483 -6.54 -24.88 -18.92
CA GLY A 483 -7.01 -24.89 -17.54
C GLY A 483 -6.06 -24.22 -16.52
N GLY A 484 -5.17 -23.36 -16.97
CA GLY A 484 -4.38 -22.47 -16.10
C GLY A 484 -5.21 -21.29 -15.58
N VAL A 485 -4.85 -20.76 -14.43
CA VAL A 485 -5.47 -19.57 -13.83
C VAL A 485 -4.53 -18.37 -13.97
N PHE A 486 -5.02 -17.27 -14.54
CA PHE A 486 -4.28 -16.02 -14.65
C PHE A 486 -4.90 -14.97 -13.76
N VAL A 487 -4.14 -14.44 -12.82
CA VAL A 487 -4.55 -13.39 -11.89
C VAL A 487 -3.81 -12.11 -12.24
N ALA A 488 -4.53 -11.13 -12.77
CA ALA A 488 -3.97 -9.81 -13.11
C ALA A 488 -4.46 -8.76 -12.10
N MET A 489 -3.53 -8.04 -11.48
CA MET A 489 -3.84 -7.05 -10.44
C MET A 489 -3.86 -5.63 -11.02
N ALA A 490 -4.88 -4.86 -10.66
CA ALA A 490 -5.01 -3.44 -11.01
C ALA A 490 -4.77 -3.17 -12.51
N ASN A 491 -3.80 -2.33 -12.88
CA ASN A 491 -3.54 -2.00 -14.29
C ASN A 491 -3.07 -3.19 -15.15
N ALA A 492 -2.51 -4.24 -14.54
CA ALA A 492 -2.17 -5.47 -15.25
C ALA A 492 -3.42 -6.15 -15.88
N GLY A 493 -4.62 -5.86 -15.36
CA GLY A 493 -5.90 -6.28 -15.94
C GLY A 493 -6.14 -5.79 -17.37
N THR A 494 -5.47 -4.74 -17.80
CA THR A 494 -5.47 -4.26 -19.20
C THR A 494 -5.03 -5.36 -20.18
N LEU A 495 -4.05 -6.16 -19.78
CA LEU A 495 -3.54 -7.25 -20.63
C LEU A 495 -4.62 -8.28 -21.01
N PRO A 496 -5.35 -8.92 -20.08
CA PRO A 496 -6.39 -9.88 -20.46
C PRO A 496 -7.62 -9.24 -21.11
N VAL A 497 -7.97 -8.00 -20.79
CA VAL A 497 -9.13 -7.31 -21.35
C VAL A 497 -8.85 -6.88 -22.79
N GLU A 498 -7.84 -6.07 -23.05
CA GLU A 498 -7.51 -5.59 -24.41
C GLU A 498 -6.87 -6.68 -25.27
N GLY A 499 -6.17 -7.64 -24.68
CA GLY A 499 -5.61 -8.81 -25.36
C GLY A 499 -6.64 -9.88 -25.73
N GLY A 500 -7.92 -9.68 -25.39
CA GLY A 500 -9.01 -10.61 -25.74
C GLY A 500 -8.93 -11.96 -25.04
N LEU A 501 -8.22 -12.07 -23.91
CA LEU A 501 -8.15 -13.28 -23.10
C LEU A 501 -9.40 -13.46 -22.24
N VAL A 502 -10.04 -12.38 -21.87
CA VAL A 502 -11.34 -12.35 -21.20
C VAL A 502 -12.36 -11.66 -22.11
N ARG A 503 -13.61 -12.08 -22.01
CA ARG A 503 -14.73 -11.51 -22.76
C ARG A 503 -15.74 -10.90 -21.79
N ASN A 504 -16.50 -9.91 -22.26
CA ASN A 504 -17.59 -9.29 -21.50
C ASN A 504 -17.12 -8.52 -20.24
N VAL A 505 -15.87 -8.06 -20.28
CA VAL A 505 -15.29 -7.14 -19.33
C VAL A 505 -14.66 -6.00 -20.14
N ASP A 506 -15.05 -4.80 -19.84
CA ASP A 506 -14.58 -3.58 -20.49
C ASP A 506 -14.04 -2.58 -19.46
N THR A 507 -13.32 -1.58 -19.92
CA THR A 507 -12.90 -0.47 -19.07
C THR A 507 -14.07 0.46 -18.83
N ALA A 508 -14.47 0.63 -17.58
CA ALA A 508 -15.55 1.55 -17.20
C ALA A 508 -15.07 3.02 -17.23
N PRO A 509 -15.96 3.96 -17.64
CA PRO A 509 -15.67 5.38 -17.50
C PRO A 509 -15.49 5.76 -16.02
N ARG A 510 -14.48 6.56 -15.72
CA ARG A 510 -14.21 6.98 -14.33
C ARG A 510 -15.26 7.92 -13.74
N GLY A 511 -16.11 8.57 -14.58
CA GLY A 511 -17.22 9.42 -14.13
C GLY A 511 -16.83 10.54 -13.14
N GLY A 512 -15.60 11.03 -13.18
CA GLY A 512 -15.09 12.00 -12.20
C GLY A 512 -14.59 11.39 -10.89
N VAL A 513 -14.67 10.07 -10.70
CA VAL A 513 -14.13 9.38 -9.52
C VAL A 513 -12.60 9.42 -9.55
N ARG A 514 -12.02 9.93 -8.49
CA ARG A 514 -10.58 10.00 -8.27
C ARG A 514 -10.20 9.17 -7.06
N THR A 515 -9.27 8.23 -7.25
CA THR A 515 -8.81 7.33 -6.18
C THR A 515 -7.30 7.16 -6.29
N PRO A 516 -6.52 8.11 -5.82
CA PRO A 516 -5.05 8.10 -5.95
C PRO A 516 -4.36 7.07 -5.05
N GLY A 517 -5.05 6.07 -4.56
CA GLY A 517 -4.62 5.08 -3.58
C GLY A 517 -5.53 5.18 -2.36
N SER A 518 -6.73 4.57 -2.45
CA SER A 518 -7.76 4.72 -1.44
C SER A 518 -8.19 3.38 -0.86
N VAL A 519 -8.51 3.34 0.42
CA VAL A 519 -9.25 2.21 1.01
C VAL A 519 -10.73 2.47 0.81
N LEU A 520 -11.35 1.63 0.00
CA LEU A 520 -12.76 1.73 -0.37
C LEU A 520 -13.57 0.62 0.28
N ARG A 521 -14.82 0.92 0.62
CA ARG A 521 -15.78 -0.13 0.96
C ARG A 521 -16.09 -0.95 -0.27
N ALA A 522 -16.13 -2.26 -0.10
CA ALA A 522 -16.46 -3.21 -1.14
C ALA A 522 -17.52 -4.20 -0.64
N ARG A 523 -18.40 -4.58 -1.53
CA ARG A 523 -19.42 -5.60 -1.27
C ARG A 523 -18.98 -6.94 -1.84
N ILE A 524 -19.09 -7.99 -1.03
CA ILE A 524 -18.94 -9.37 -1.46
C ILE A 524 -20.24 -9.79 -2.14
N LEU A 525 -20.17 -10.04 -3.45
CA LEU A 525 -21.34 -10.45 -4.24
C LEU A 525 -21.60 -11.97 -4.17
N ARG A 526 -20.56 -12.75 -3.96
CA ARG A 526 -20.61 -14.23 -3.97
C ARG A 526 -19.86 -14.79 -2.77
N ARG A 527 -20.54 -14.95 -1.64
CA ARG A 527 -19.92 -15.45 -0.40
C ARG A 527 -19.39 -16.87 -0.49
N SER A 528 -20.09 -17.74 -1.21
CA SER A 528 -19.69 -19.14 -1.43
C SER A 528 -18.57 -19.32 -2.47
N HIS A 529 -17.96 -18.23 -2.92
CA HIS A 529 -16.83 -18.30 -3.85
C HIS A 529 -15.52 -18.42 -3.07
N PRO A 530 -14.57 -19.32 -3.44
CA PRO A 530 -13.31 -19.51 -2.72
C PRO A 530 -12.48 -18.23 -2.50
N LEU A 531 -12.58 -17.22 -3.38
CA LEU A 531 -11.90 -15.94 -3.23
C LEU A 531 -12.45 -15.07 -2.08
N THR A 532 -13.60 -15.42 -1.49
CA THR A 532 -14.29 -14.61 -0.49
C THR A 532 -14.59 -15.36 0.79
N TYR A 533 -14.10 -16.58 0.93
CA TYR A 533 -14.22 -17.33 2.17
C TYR A 533 -13.65 -16.52 3.35
N GLY A 534 -14.32 -16.59 4.49
CA GLY A 534 -13.95 -15.87 5.71
C GLY A 534 -14.22 -14.35 5.71
N TYR A 535 -14.69 -13.76 4.58
CA TYR A 535 -15.00 -12.32 4.54
C TYR A 535 -16.47 -12.03 4.86
N PRO A 536 -16.78 -10.93 5.55
CA PRO A 536 -18.15 -10.44 5.76
C PRO A 536 -18.72 -9.87 4.45
N ASP A 537 -20.04 -9.58 4.42
CA ASP A 537 -20.71 -9.00 3.24
C ASP A 537 -20.11 -7.67 2.75
N LEU A 538 -19.59 -6.89 3.68
CA LEU A 538 -18.87 -5.65 3.41
C LEU A 538 -17.45 -5.75 3.97
N THR A 539 -16.49 -5.35 3.17
CA THR A 539 -15.09 -5.31 3.56
C THR A 539 -14.43 -4.02 3.04
N HIS A 540 -13.16 -3.85 3.31
CA HIS A 540 -12.38 -2.75 2.79
C HIS A 540 -11.34 -3.29 1.81
N VAL A 541 -11.16 -2.59 0.68
CA VAL A 541 -10.19 -2.96 -0.37
C VAL A 541 -9.38 -1.75 -0.75
N PHE A 542 -8.08 -1.94 -0.88
CA PHE A 542 -7.21 -0.91 -1.44
C PHE A 542 -7.43 -0.80 -2.95
N ARG A 543 -7.52 0.44 -3.44
CA ARG A 543 -7.61 0.75 -4.86
C ARG A 543 -6.67 1.90 -5.22
N GLY A 544 -5.73 1.64 -6.13
CA GLY A 544 -4.90 2.66 -6.77
C GLY A 544 -5.59 3.33 -7.98
N ASN A 545 -4.83 4.11 -8.74
CA ASN A 545 -5.31 4.83 -9.92
C ASN A 545 -5.52 3.97 -11.18
N GLY A 546 -5.46 2.66 -11.08
CA GLY A 546 -5.71 1.75 -12.19
C GLY A 546 -7.10 1.91 -12.85
N PRO A 547 -7.36 1.22 -13.95
CA PRO A 547 -8.67 1.25 -14.61
C PRO A 547 -9.77 0.69 -13.70
N LEU A 548 -11.00 1.11 -13.96
CA LEU A 548 -12.21 0.48 -13.44
C LEU A 548 -12.70 -0.52 -14.48
N TRP A 549 -13.15 -1.66 -14.01
CA TRP A 549 -13.68 -2.72 -14.86
C TRP A 549 -15.19 -2.75 -14.76
N ASP A 550 -15.87 -2.81 -15.91
CA ASP A 550 -17.29 -3.07 -16.02
C ASP A 550 -17.52 -4.47 -16.58
N VAL A 551 -18.49 -5.17 -16.01
CA VAL A 551 -18.85 -6.51 -16.44
C VAL A 551 -20.23 -6.45 -17.07
N ASP A 552 -20.34 -6.89 -18.33
CA ASP A 552 -21.60 -7.00 -19.06
C ASP A 552 -22.73 -7.56 -18.18
N LYS A 553 -23.91 -7.00 -18.26
CA LYS A 553 -25.11 -7.35 -17.48
C LYS A 553 -25.36 -8.87 -17.43
N LEU A 554 -25.22 -9.57 -18.56
CA LEU A 554 -25.42 -11.03 -18.64
C LEU A 554 -24.34 -11.83 -17.89
N HIS A 555 -23.19 -11.24 -17.64
CA HIS A 555 -22.00 -11.86 -17.04
C HIS A 555 -21.71 -11.37 -15.62
N ARG A 556 -22.51 -10.47 -15.06
CA ARG A 556 -22.35 -9.95 -13.68
C ARG A 556 -22.29 -11.06 -12.62
N LYS A 557 -22.90 -12.20 -12.89
CA LYS A 557 -22.78 -13.39 -12.04
C LYS A 557 -21.35 -13.87 -11.83
N TYR A 558 -20.40 -13.45 -12.64
CA TYR A 558 -18.96 -13.75 -12.47
C TYR A 558 -18.22 -12.70 -11.63
N ALA A 559 -18.83 -11.54 -11.40
CA ALA A 559 -18.27 -10.59 -10.44
C ALA A 559 -18.37 -11.16 -9.02
N VAL A 560 -17.28 -11.14 -8.30
CA VAL A 560 -17.16 -11.72 -6.95
C VAL A 560 -17.19 -10.63 -5.89
N VAL A 561 -16.53 -9.50 -6.18
CA VAL A 561 -16.44 -8.33 -5.30
C VAL A 561 -16.71 -7.08 -6.12
N GLN A 562 -17.45 -6.14 -5.54
CA GLN A 562 -17.83 -4.87 -6.16
C GLN A 562 -17.37 -3.72 -5.27
N PHE A 563 -16.82 -2.65 -5.85
CA PHE A 563 -16.62 -1.39 -5.14
C PHE A 563 -17.96 -0.73 -4.80
N GLY A 564 -18.04 -0.12 -3.62
CA GLY A 564 -19.25 0.49 -3.10
C GLY A 564 -20.13 -0.49 -2.31
N THR A 565 -21.18 0.05 -1.71
CA THR A 565 -22.05 -0.69 -0.77
C THR A 565 -23.44 -1.00 -1.33
N ARG A 566 -23.84 -0.37 -2.44
CA ARG A 566 -25.12 -0.62 -3.09
C ARG A 566 -25.11 -1.93 -3.86
N LYS A 567 -26.25 -2.62 -3.91
CA LYS A 567 -26.43 -3.72 -4.84
C LYS A 567 -26.76 -3.15 -6.22
N VAL A 568 -26.23 -3.73 -7.27
CA VAL A 568 -26.47 -3.27 -8.65
C VAL A 568 -27.96 -3.34 -9.02
N ASP A 569 -28.67 -4.34 -8.50
CA ASP A 569 -30.12 -4.50 -8.72
C ASP A 569 -30.96 -3.37 -8.09
N GLU A 570 -30.48 -2.77 -6.98
CA GLU A 570 -31.13 -1.62 -6.33
C GLU A 570 -30.93 -0.31 -7.13
N GLU A 571 -29.90 -0.23 -7.98
CA GLU A 571 -29.68 0.91 -8.89
C GLU A 571 -30.62 0.85 -10.12
N GLU A 572 -30.86 -0.35 -10.64
CA GLU A 572 -31.77 -0.55 -11.77
C GLU A 572 -33.25 -0.22 -11.39
N GLU A 573 -33.66 -0.62 -10.19
CA GLU A 573 -35.00 -0.26 -9.67
C GLU A 573 -35.12 1.26 -9.42
N ALA A 574 -34.06 1.91 -8.94
CA ALA A 574 -34.03 3.36 -8.72
C ALA A 574 -33.97 4.16 -10.03
N GLU A 575 -33.33 3.64 -11.09
CA GLU A 575 -33.31 4.26 -12.42
C GLU A 575 -34.63 4.03 -13.17
N GLU A 576 -35.31 2.89 -13.01
CA GLU A 576 -36.64 2.63 -13.56
C GLU A 576 -37.71 3.51 -12.87
N ASP A 577 -37.61 3.72 -11.56
CA ASP A 577 -38.49 4.63 -10.81
C ASP A 577 -38.20 6.13 -11.11
N ALA A 578 -36.96 6.47 -11.43
CA ALA A 578 -36.55 7.82 -11.83
C ALA A 578 -36.77 8.11 -13.35
N GLY A 579 -37.14 7.11 -14.10
CA GLY A 579 -37.21 7.10 -15.56
C GLY A 579 -38.32 7.93 -16.20
N GLY A 580 -38.38 9.21 -15.89
CA GLY A 580 -39.19 10.24 -16.55
C GLY A 580 -38.44 11.55 -16.83
N GLY A 581 -37.14 11.66 -16.56
CA GLY A 581 -36.38 12.90 -16.71
C GLY A 581 -35.22 12.78 -17.72
N ALA A 582 -35.19 13.72 -18.65
CA ALA A 582 -34.29 13.84 -19.79
C ALA A 582 -32.83 13.56 -19.45
N LYS A 583 -32.14 12.84 -20.35
CA LYS A 583 -30.69 12.67 -20.36
C LYS A 583 -29.98 14.04 -20.22
N PRO A 584 -29.04 14.20 -19.32
CA PRO A 584 -28.20 15.40 -19.31
C PRO A 584 -27.34 15.42 -20.57
N GLU A 585 -27.47 16.48 -21.37
CA GLU A 585 -26.53 16.75 -22.46
C GLU A 585 -25.10 16.83 -21.93
N ALA A 586 -24.22 16.10 -22.60
CA ALA A 586 -22.78 16.15 -22.33
C ALA A 586 -22.30 17.60 -22.52
N ARG A 587 -21.98 18.29 -21.45
CA ARG A 587 -21.21 19.53 -21.49
C ARG A 587 -19.80 19.21 -21.92
N THR A 588 -19.49 19.54 -23.18
CA THR A 588 -18.11 19.66 -23.65
C THR A 588 -17.46 20.85 -22.95
N GLY A 589 -16.65 20.59 -21.94
CA GLY A 589 -15.74 21.57 -21.37
C GLY A 589 -14.40 21.49 -22.12
N PRO A 590 -13.63 22.61 -22.21
CA PRO A 590 -12.42 22.64 -23.02
C PRO A 590 -11.32 21.77 -22.41
N ASP A 591 -10.68 21.00 -23.26
CA ASP A 591 -9.44 20.28 -23.03
C ASP A 591 -8.37 21.22 -22.47
N GLY A 592 -7.81 20.89 -21.33
CA GLY A 592 -6.71 21.66 -20.76
C GLY A 592 -6.19 21.07 -19.47
N GLY A 593 -5.25 20.19 -19.53
CA GLY A 593 -4.54 19.71 -18.36
C GLY A 593 -3.96 18.31 -18.55
N GLY A 594 -2.97 18.19 -19.44
CA GLY A 594 -2.15 17.01 -19.51
C GLY A 594 -1.40 16.84 -18.19
N THR A 595 -1.61 15.73 -17.51
CA THR A 595 -0.69 15.21 -16.49
C THR A 595 0.72 15.20 -17.10
N PRO A 596 1.75 15.67 -16.40
CA PRO A 596 3.11 15.47 -16.87
C PRO A 596 3.39 13.96 -16.85
N SER A 597 3.42 13.35 -18.02
CA SER A 597 4.01 12.03 -18.16
C SER A 597 5.48 12.17 -17.80
N MET A 598 5.94 11.40 -16.82
CA MET A 598 7.37 11.16 -16.66
C MET A 598 7.83 10.30 -17.84
N THR A 599 8.00 10.93 -18.99
CA THR A 599 8.82 10.36 -20.05
C THR A 599 10.24 10.83 -19.78
N GLY A 600 11.03 9.95 -19.17
CA GLY A 600 12.48 10.09 -19.24
C GLY A 600 12.85 10.17 -20.70
N GLY A 601 13.19 11.37 -21.16
CA GLY A 601 13.85 11.55 -22.43
C GLY A 601 15.27 11.00 -22.32
N GLY A 602 15.65 10.20 -23.29
CA GLY A 602 16.92 9.50 -23.42
C GLY A 602 18.19 10.34 -23.28
#